data_6ce307b5c26dbaf0e7a05c3e7073dc36
#
_entry.id   6ce307b5c26dbaf0e7a05c3e7073dc36
#
_cell.length_a   1.000
_cell.length_b   1.000
_cell.length_c   1.000
_cell.angle_alpha   90.00
_cell.angle_beta   90.00
_cell.angle_gamma   90.00
#
_symmetry.space_group_name_H-M   'P 1'
#
loop_
_entity.id
_entity.type
_entity.pdbx_description
1 polymer ?
#
loop_
_entity_poly.entity_id
_entity_poly.type
_entity_poly.pdbx_seq_one_letter_code
_entity_poly.pdbx_strand_id
1 'polypeptide(L)'
;MSWQHELDELRRREAFADELGGPDKVKRQKEGGRYTVRERVVLMADEGTFHESGKIAGTAEYDENNELSKLIPSNFIFGKATVNGRPVIIGGDDFTVRGGSADATIREKHNMCEEMANALRLPLIRMVEGSGGGGSVKTIETTGRANVPGIGGWELLVQNIGTIPRVALGLGSVAGLGAAHLAASHYSVMIKEKSALFVAGPPVVARIGQHLSKNELGGYQIQLKSGAVDHAVDTEEEAFECVRRFLSYLPNSVYELPARGSQDDDSNRKVDWLINTIPRNTRKIYKVRPIIDAVVDEGSFFEMGHQYGRSVITGFARLDGWPVAFMASNPYSYGGCWTAATCKKVTKFVDLAETFHLPVVYLVDCPGFQIGLEAEQNGTIKEGVRTMSAMWQTTTPWCAIILRNCFGVAGAAHKNGGRYCTRYAWPSGRWGSLPLEGGIEAAYRAEIDAADDPRAKQEEIEERLNKLRSPFRSAETFWIEEIIDPRDTRSLLCDFANTSAPLRESGPRSFSMRP
;
A
#
# COMPACT_ATOMS: atom_id res chain seq x y z
N MET A 1 -43.11 -27.19 -26.47
CA MET A 1 -42.12 -26.33 -27.13
C MET A 1 -40.87 -26.31 -26.24
N SER A 2 -39.71 -26.60 -26.83
CA SER A 2 -38.42 -26.62 -26.11
C SER A 2 -37.68 -25.30 -26.35
N TRP A 3 -36.95 -24.80 -25.38
CA TRP A 3 -36.07 -23.64 -25.48
C TRP A 3 -34.68 -24.03 -26.01
N GLN A 4 -34.53 -25.18 -26.68
CA GLN A 4 -33.20 -25.68 -27.10
C GLN A 4 -32.52 -24.76 -28.12
N HIS A 5 -33.26 -24.15 -29.02
CA HIS A 5 -32.72 -23.20 -30.00
C HIS A 5 -32.07 -21.97 -29.32
N GLU A 6 -32.78 -21.40 -28.35
CA GLU A 6 -32.27 -20.24 -27.59
C GLU A 6 -31.07 -20.59 -26.70
N LEU A 7 -31.02 -21.81 -26.16
CA LEU A 7 -29.86 -22.33 -25.44
C LEU A 7 -28.65 -22.54 -26.36
N ASP A 8 -28.87 -23.00 -27.59
CA ASP A 8 -27.80 -23.18 -28.58
C ASP A 8 -27.28 -21.81 -29.05
N GLU A 9 -28.17 -20.81 -29.20
CA GLU A 9 -27.79 -19.43 -29.51
C GLU A 9 -27.00 -18.80 -28.33
N LEU A 10 -27.39 -19.03 -27.08
CA LEU A 10 -26.64 -18.58 -25.90
C LEU A 10 -25.21 -19.13 -25.92
N ARG A 11 -25.07 -20.44 -26.12
CA ARG A 11 -23.75 -21.10 -26.19
C ARG A 11 -22.88 -20.55 -27.32
N ARG A 12 -23.48 -20.26 -28.49
CA ARG A 12 -22.80 -19.63 -29.61
C ARG A 12 -22.25 -18.24 -29.25
N ARG A 13 -23.04 -17.42 -28.55
CA ARG A 13 -22.61 -16.10 -28.07
C ARG A 13 -21.51 -16.20 -27.01
N GLU A 14 -21.61 -17.17 -26.12
CA GLU A 14 -20.56 -17.45 -25.13
C GLU A 14 -19.24 -17.88 -25.78
N ALA A 15 -19.30 -18.71 -26.84
CA ALA A 15 -18.13 -19.12 -27.59
C ALA A 15 -17.44 -17.92 -28.28
N PHE A 16 -18.19 -16.99 -28.88
CA PHE A 16 -17.62 -15.73 -29.38
C PHE A 16 -16.94 -14.91 -28.29
N ALA A 17 -17.55 -14.84 -27.09
CA ALA A 17 -16.98 -14.11 -25.96
C ALA A 17 -15.66 -14.74 -25.46
N ASP A 18 -15.51 -16.06 -25.60
CA ASP A 18 -14.27 -16.77 -25.24
C ASP A 18 -13.12 -16.54 -26.24
N GLU A 19 -13.42 -16.11 -27.47
CA GLU A 19 -12.40 -15.71 -28.45
C GLU A 19 -11.70 -14.39 -28.11
N LEU A 20 -12.22 -13.63 -27.14
CA LEU A 20 -11.67 -12.33 -26.72
C LEU A 20 -11.54 -11.37 -27.92
N GLY A 21 -10.38 -10.74 -28.12
CA GLY A 21 -10.10 -9.90 -29.29
C GLY A 21 -9.78 -10.65 -30.58
N GLY A 22 -9.88 -11.99 -30.57
CA GLY A 22 -9.58 -12.89 -31.65
C GLY A 22 -8.16 -13.48 -31.63
N PRO A 23 -7.92 -14.59 -32.38
CA PRO A 23 -6.70 -15.40 -32.25
C PRO A 23 -5.40 -14.63 -32.46
N ASP A 24 -5.34 -13.72 -33.44
CA ASP A 24 -4.11 -12.97 -33.74
C ASP A 24 -3.72 -12.01 -32.60
N LYS A 25 -4.70 -11.41 -31.93
CA LYS A 25 -4.44 -10.49 -30.81
C LYS A 25 -4.12 -11.25 -29.53
N VAL A 26 -4.76 -12.37 -29.28
CA VAL A 26 -4.42 -13.31 -28.21
C VAL A 26 -3.01 -13.83 -28.40
N LYS A 27 -2.64 -14.26 -29.61
CA LYS A 27 -1.27 -14.69 -29.96
C LYS A 27 -0.25 -13.60 -29.63
N ARG A 28 -0.49 -12.36 -30.07
CA ARG A 28 0.39 -11.20 -29.79
C ARG A 28 0.53 -10.92 -28.31
N GLN A 29 -0.55 -11.06 -27.51
CA GLN A 29 -0.53 -10.92 -26.06
C GLN A 29 0.43 -11.93 -25.43
N LYS A 30 0.33 -13.19 -25.84
CA LYS A 30 1.16 -14.31 -25.37
C LYS A 30 2.63 -14.21 -25.81
N GLU A 31 2.89 -13.82 -27.03
CA GLU A 31 4.25 -13.54 -27.53
C GLU A 31 4.92 -12.41 -26.75
N GLY A 32 4.16 -11.47 -26.21
CA GLY A 32 4.61 -10.46 -25.27
C GLY A 32 4.86 -10.98 -23.84
N GLY A 33 4.73 -12.28 -23.59
CA GLY A 33 4.94 -12.94 -22.30
C GLY A 33 3.91 -12.55 -21.25
N ARG A 34 2.65 -12.30 -21.66
CA ARG A 34 1.54 -11.93 -20.80
C ARG A 34 0.37 -12.89 -20.96
N TYR A 35 -0.33 -13.14 -19.87
CA TYR A 35 -1.58 -13.91 -19.91
C TYR A 35 -2.73 -13.08 -20.47
N THR A 36 -3.74 -13.77 -21.03
CA THR A 36 -5.05 -13.18 -21.31
C THR A 36 -5.79 -12.92 -19.99
N VAL A 37 -6.79 -12.05 -20.02
CA VAL A 37 -7.60 -11.76 -18.81
C VAL A 37 -8.29 -13.02 -18.27
N ARG A 38 -8.74 -13.96 -19.12
CA ARG A 38 -9.35 -15.22 -18.68
C ARG A 38 -8.35 -16.15 -18.00
N GLU A 39 -7.14 -16.27 -18.55
CA GLU A 39 -6.06 -17.04 -17.91
C GLU A 39 -5.67 -16.45 -16.57
N ARG A 40 -5.61 -15.12 -16.45
CA ARG A 40 -5.35 -14.41 -15.19
C ARG A 40 -6.41 -14.72 -14.13
N VAL A 41 -7.68 -14.75 -14.53
CA VAL A 41 -8.77 -15.11 -13.62
C VAL A 41 -8.64 -16.55 -13.13
N VAL A 42 -8.32 -17.48 -14.03
CA VAL A 42 -8.09 -18.90 -13.67
C VAL A 42 -6.90 -19.07 -12.72
N LEU A 43 -5.81 -18.31 -12.92
CA LEU A 43 -4.63 -18.36 -12.05
C LEU A 43 -4.84 -17.70 -10.68
N MET A 44 -5.74 -16.73 -10.62
CA MET A 44 -6.03 -15.98 -9.38
C MET A 44 -7.08 -16.68 -8.51
N ALA A 45 -8.16 -17.17 -9.11
CA ALA A 45 -9.29 -17.79 -8.41
C ALA A 45 -9.04 -19.26 -8.08
N ASP A 46 -9.72 -19.74 -7.06
CA ASP A 46 -9.80 -21.18 -6.81
C ASP A 46 -10.53 -21.87 -7.97
N GLU A 47 -10.11 -23.08 -8.30
CA GLU A 47 -10.59 -23.82 -9.49
C GLU A 47 -12.13 -23.92 -9.50
N GLY A 48 -12.74 -23.56 -10.65
CA GLY A 48 -14.18 -23.68 -10.89
C GLY A 48 -15.06 -22.69 -10.12
N THR A 49 -14.49 -21.76 -9.35
CA THR A 49 -15.29 -20.84 -8.51
C THR A 49 -15.68 -19.54 -9.19
N PHE A 50 -15.04 -19.18 -10.31
CA PHE A 50 -15.34 -17.92 -10.98
C PHE A 50 -16.68 -17.98 -11.72
N HIS A 51 -17.60 -17.14 -11.33
CA HIS A 51 -18.89 -16.93 -11.98
C HIS A 51 -18.91 -15.55 -12.65
N GLU A 52 -18.75 -15.53 -13.97
CA GLU A 52 -18.71 -14.30 -14.77
C GLU A 52 -20.11 -13.67 -14.88
N SER A 53 -20.18 -12.36 -14.72
CA SER A 53 -21.38 -11.57 -14.97
C SER A 53 -21.28 -10.84 -16.30
N GLY A 54 -22.33 -10.95 -17.13
CA GLY A 54 -22.40 -10.28 -18.43
C GLY A 54 -21.39 -10.79 -19.45
N LYS A 55 -21.16 -12.10 -19.54
CA LYS A 55 -20.21 -12.74 -20.46
C LYS A 55 -20.45 -12.36 -21.92
N ILE A 56 -21.72 -12.32 -22.35
CA ILE A 56 -22.12 -12.02 -23.74
C ILE A 56 -22.32 -10.53 -24.02
N ALA A 57 -22.03 -9.65 -23.05
CA ALA A 57 -22.12 -8.22 -23.26
C ALA A 57 -20.99 -7.74 -24.19
N GLY A 58 -21.34 -7.08 -25.30
CA GLY A 58 -20.40 -6.65 -26.32
C GLY A 58 -21.08 -5.96 -27.49
N THR A 59 -20.39 -5.92 -28.63
CA THR A 59 -20.93 -5.40 -29.89
C THR A 59 -21.26 -6.57 -30.80
N ALA A 60 -22.54 -6.74 -31.11
CA ALA A 60 -23.03 -7.77 -32.02
C ALA A 60 -23.14 -7.23 -33.46
N GLU A 61 -22.78 -8.06 -34.42
CA GLU A 61 -22.97 -7.84 -35.86
C GLU A 61 -23.98 -8.86 -36.38
N TYR A 62 -24.93 -8.42 -37.18
CA TYR A 62 -25.96 -9.28 -37.77
C TYR A 62 -25.85 -9.26 -39.28
N ASP A 63 -26.20 -10.38 -39.90
CA ASP A 63 -26.26 -10.52 -41.35
C ASP A 63 -27.56 -9.94 -41.95
N GLU A 64 -27.74 -10.11 -43.27
CA GLU A 64 -28.93 -9.63 -44.02
C GLU A 64 -30.24 -10.29 -43.56
N ASN A 65 -30.15 -11.46 -42.95
CA ASN A 65 -31.31 -12.20 -42.42
C ASN A 65 -31.58 -11.90 -40.93
N ASN A 66 -30.83 -10.91 -40.37
CA ASN A 66 -30.88 -10.58 -38.95
C ASN A 66 -30.38 -11.72 -38.03
N GLU A 67 -29.53 -12.62 -38.58
CA GLU A 67 -28.86 -13.64 -37.80
C GLU A 67 -27.52 -13.14 -37.29
N LEU A 68 -27.15 -13.54 -36.05
CA LEU A 68 -25.88 -13.13 -35.47
C LEU A 68 -24.72 -13.67 -36.28
N SER A 69 -23.91 -12.81 -36.88
CA SER A 69 -22.70 -13.18 -37.62
C SER A 69 -21.46 -13.16 -36.74
N LYS A 70 -21.41 -12.24 -35.77
CA LYS A 70 -20.26 -12.05 -34.88
C LYS A 70 -20.65 -11.35 -33.59
N LEU A 71 -19.93 -11.67 -32.50
CA LEU A 71 -19.98 -10.91 -31.24
C LEU A 71 -18.56 -10.58 -30.81
N ILE A 72 -18.26 -9.28 -30.68
CA ILE A 72 -17.02 -8.80 -30.09
C ILE A 72 -17.33 -8.47 -28.63
N PRO A 73 -16.76 -9.19 -27.65
CA PRO A 73 -17.06 -8.95 -26.24
C PRO A 73 -16.55 -7.59 -25.78
N SER A 74 -17.10 -7.11 -24.69
CA SER A 74 -16.55 -5.97 -23.94
C SER A 74 -15.11 -6.26 -23.51
N ASN A 75 -14.28 -5.23 -23.49
CA ASN A 75 -12.91 -5.35 -22.99
C ASN A 75 -12.81 -5.39 -21.45
N PHE A 76 -13.84 -5.82 -20.77
CA PHE A 76 -13.88 -5.96 -19.32
C PHE A 76 -14.63 -7.21 -18.89
N ILE A 77 -13.98 -8.04 -18.09
CA ILE A 77 -14.54 -9.26 -17.49
C ILE A 77 -14.63 -9.06 -15.99
N PHE A 78 -15.75 -9.45 -15.37
CA PHE A 78 -15.88 -9.44 -13.92
C PHE A 78 -16.83 -10.51 -13.41
N GLY A 79 -16.66 -10.87 -12.14
CA GLY A 79 -17.51 -11.84 -11.49
C GLY A 79 -17.13 -12.14 -10.05
N LYS A 80 -17.90 -13.04 -9.44
CA LYS A 80 -17.60 -13.60 -8.11
C LYS A 80 -16.65 -14.78 -8.23
N ALA A 81 -15.75 -14.91 -7.26
CA ALA A 81 -14.87 -16.06 -7.14
C ALA A 81 -14.52 -16.32 -5.68
N THR A 82 -13.76 -17.38 -5.42
CA THR A 82 -13.00 -17.53 -4.17
C THR A 82 -11.51 -17.49 -4.45
N VAL A 83 -10.74 -17.02 -3.48
CA VAL A 83 -9.28 -17.00 -3.47
C VAL A 83 -8.81 -17.53 -2.13
N ASN A 84 -8.17 -18.69 -2.09
CA ASN A 84 -7.85 -19.43 -0.87
C ASN A 84 -9.08 -19.60 0.04
N GLY A 85 -10.23 -19.97 -0.55
CA GLY A 85 -11.52 -20.14 0.14
C GLY A 85 -12.23 -18.84 0.52
N ARG A 86 -11.61 -17.66 0.33
CA ARG A 86 -12.20 -16.35 0.62
C ARG A 86 -13.03 -15.86 -0.56
N PRO A 87 -14.30 -15.48 -0.37
CA PRO A 87 -15.09 -14.88 -1.43
C PRO A 87 -14.55 -13.49 -1.80
N VAL A 88 -14.46 -13.23 -3.10
CA VAL A 88 -13.94 -11.97 -3.68
C VAL A 88 -14.72 -11.60 -4.93
N ILE A 89 -14.61 -10.34 -5.35
CA ILE A 89 -14.95 -9.89 -6.68
C ILE A 89 -13.65 -9.69 -7.47
N ILE A 90 -13.62 -10.24 -8.70
CA ILE A 90 -12.51 -10.04 -9.63
C ILE A 90 -13.03 -9.26 -10.82
N GLY A 91 -12.31 -8.20 -11.20
CA GLY A 91 -12.56 -7.44 -12.43
C GLY A 91 -11.25 -7.26 -13.21
N GLY A 92 -11.24 -7.61 -14.48
CA GLY A 92 -10.04 -7.57 -15.32
C GLY A 92 -10.28 -6.93 -16.68
N ASP A 93 -9.33 -6.10 -17.13
CA ASP A 93 -9.36 -5.49 -18.45
C ASP A 93 -8.77 -6.46 -19.49
N ASP A 94 -9.43 -6.58 -20.63
CA ASP A 94 -8.95 -7.34 -21.78
C ASP A 94 -8.23 -6.42 -22.79
N PHE A 95 -6.92 -6.49 -22.79
CA PHE A 95 -6.09 -5.73 -23.73
C PHE A 95 -6.22 -6.22 -25.18
N THR A 96 -6.67 -7.44 -25.41
CA THR A 96 -6.85 -7.99 -26.76
C THR A 96 -8.01 -7.32 -27.50
N VAL A 97 -9.00 -6.80 -26.78
CA VAL A 97 -10.11 -6.04 -27.35
C VAL A 97 -9.75 -4.54 -27.36
N ARG A 98 -9.39 -4.04 -28.55
CA ARG A 98 -9.04 -2.62 -28.80
C ARG A 98 -7.99 -2.03 -27.84
N GLY A 99 -7.05 -2.87 -27.37
CA GLY A 99 -5.98 -2.43 -26.47
C GLY A 99 -6.47 -1.96 -25.09
N GLY A 100 -7.59 -2.49 -24.59
CA GLY A 100 -8.20 -2.05 -23.33
C GLY A 100 -8.65 -0.57 -23.37
N SER A 101 -8.99 -0.05 -24.54
CA SER A 101 -9.39 1.36 -24.72
C SER A 101 -10.78 1.61 -24.16
N ALA A 102 -10.98 2.82 -23.61
CA ALA A 102 -12.24 3.22 -22.99
C ALA A 102 -13.45 3.24 -23.95
N ASP A 103 -13.21 3.32 -25.27
CA ASP A 103 -14.27 3.30 -26.28
C ASP A 103 -14.82 1.89 -26.60
N ALA A 104 -14.16 0.83 -26.15
CA ALA A 104 -14.67 -0.55 -26.20
C ALA A 104 -15.23 -1.03 -24.85
N THR A 105 -15.31 -0.15 -23.88
CA THR A 105 -15.79 -0.46 -22.53
C THR A 105 -17.31 -0.30 -22.45
N ILE A 106 -17.97 -1.25 -21.80
CA ILE A 106 -19.34 -1.10 -21.33
C ILE A 106 -19.27 -0.59 -19.89
N ARG A 107 -19.61 0.69 -19.69
CA ARG A 107 -19.49 1.37 -18.39
C ARG A 107 -20.27 0.67 -17.30
N GLU A 108 -21.44 0.17 -17.62
CA GLU A 108 -22.34 -0.54 -16.71
C GLU A 108 -21.68 -1.79 -16.10
N LYS A 109 -20.83 -2.48 -16.86
CA LYS A 109 -20.05 -3.63 -16.33
C LYS A 109 -19.04 -3.18 -15.26
N HIS A 110 -18.33 -2.07 -15.48
CA HIS A 110 -17.41 -1.50 -14.49
C HIS A 110 -18.16 -1.07 -13.23
N ASN A 111 -19.26 -0.34 -13.37
CA ASN A 111 -20.07 0.10 -12.24
C ASN A 111 -20.60 -1.08 -11.45
N MET A 112 -21.19 -2.08 -12.13
CA MET A 112 -21.72 -3.27 -11.47
C MET A 112 -20.64 -4.08 -10.73
N CYS A 113 -19.40 -4.10 -11.23
CA CYS A 113 -18.28 -4.73 -10.53
C CYS A 113 -18.02 -4.05 -9.18
N GLU A 114 -17.95 -2.72 -9.13
CA GLU A 114 -17.75 -1.94 -7.90
C GLU A 114 -18.98 -2.05 -6.98
N GLU A 115 -20.21 -1.97 -7.53
CA GLU A 115 -21.48 -2.11 -6.79
C GLU A 115 -21.59 -3.50 -6.14
N MET A 116 -21.28 -4.55 -6.90
CA MET A 116 -21.32 -5.93 -6.39
C MET A 116 -20.35 -6.12 -5.23
N ALA A 117 -19.12 -5.59 -5.34
CA ALA A 117 -18.14 -5.66 -4.28
C ALA A 117 -18.60 -4.93 -3.01
N ASN A 118 -19.18 -3.74 -3.15
CA ASN A 118 -19.73 -2.95 -2.05
C ASN A 118 -20.93 -3.64 -1.39
N ALA A 119 -21.94 -4.01 -2.19
CA ALA A 119 -23.18 -4.59 -1.70
C ALA A 119 -22.98 -5.95 -1.00
N LEU A 120 -22.08 -6.77 -1.53
CA LEU A 120 -21.74 -8.07 -0.95
C LEU A 120 -20.67 -7.95 0.17
N ARG A 121 -20.06 -6.76 0.36
CA ARG A 121 -19.00 -6.50 1.34
C ARG A 121 -17.80 -7.42 1.14
N LEU A 122 -17.36 -7.59 -0.11
CA LEU A 122 -16.30 -8.50 -0.50
C LEU A 122 -15.07 -7.74 -1.03
N PRO A 123 -13.85 -8.24 -0.81
CA PRO A 123 -12.65 -7.67 -1.41
C PRO A 123 -12.76 -7.60 -2.93
N LEU A 124 -12.23 -6.52 -3.50
CA LEU A 124 -12.18 -6.31 -4.95
C LEU A 124 -10.74 -6.43 -5.46
N ILE A 125 -10.52 -7.34 -6.40
CA ILE A 125 -9.26 -7.53 -7.11
C ILE A 125 -9.42 -6.97 -8.53
N ARG A 126 -8.65 -5.90 -8.86
CA ARG A 126 -8.64 -5.25 -10.17
C ARG A 126 -7.38 -5.61 -10.95
N MET A 127 -7.55 -6.28 -12.08
CA MET A 127 -6.49 -6.59 -13.05
C MET A 127 -6.53 -5.54 -14.14
N VAL A 128 -5.59 -4.59 -14.13
CA VAL A 128 -5.64 -3.39 -14.98
C VAL A 128 -4.64 -3.47 -16.11
N GLU A 129 -5.13 -3.36 -17.33
CA GLU A 129 -4.32 -3.29 -18.55
C GLU A 129 -5.07 -2.52 -19.63
N GLY A 130 -4.64 -1.28 -20.00
CA GLY A 130 -5.38 -0.52 -21.00
C GLY A 130 -4.71 0.77 -21.45
N SER A 131 -4.95 1.10 -22.72
CA SER A 131 -4.41 2.28 -23.39
C SER A 131 -5.07 3.63 -23.00
N GLY A 132 -6.06 3.60 -22.11
CA GLY A 132 -6.79 4.80 -21.69
C GLY A 132 -7.71 5.35 -22.78
N GLY A 133 -7.88 6.68 -22.79
CA GLY A 133 -8.81 7.40 -23.67
C GLY A 133 -8.33 7.65 -25.12
N GLY A 134 -7.16 7.14 -25.51
CA GLY A 134 -6.57 7.46 -26.83
C GLY A 134 -7.45 7.05 -28.01
N GLY A 135 -8.21 5.95 -27.90
CA GLY A 135 -9.15 5.49 -28.93
C GLY A 135 -10.35 6.42 -29.13
N SER A 136 -10.75 7.16 -28.13
CA SER A 136 -11.93 8.04 -28.17
C SER A 136 -11.78 9.21 -29.15
N VAL A 137 -10.55 9.62 -29.49
CA VAL A 137 -10.31 10.65 -30.51
C VAL A 137 -10.79 10.19 -31.88
N LYS A 138 -10.57 8.90 -32.23
CA LYS A 138 -11.05 8.35 -33.49
C LYS A 138 -12.57 8.20 -33.56
N THR A 139 -13.21 7.99 -32.42
CA THR A 139 -14.68 7.84 -32.37
C THR A 139 -15.42 9.15 -32.65
N ILE A 140 -14.77 10.32 -32.61
CA ILE A 140 -15.35 11.59 -33.01
C ILE A 140 -15.83 11.55 -34.46
N GLU A 141 -15.08 10.89 -35.34
CA GLU A 141 -15.43 10.73 -36.75
C GLU A 141 -16.70 9.88 -36.93
N THR A 142 -16.87 8.82 -36.14
CA THR A 142 -18.02 7.91 -36.22
C THR A 142 -19.25 8.43 -35.49
N THR A 143 -19.06 9.18 -34.39
CA THR A 143 -20.16 9.72 -33.58
C THR A 143 -20.60 11.13 -34.02
N GLY A 144 -19.78 11.82 -34.84
CA GLY A 144 -20.01 13.19 -35.28
C GLY A 144 -19.91 14.24 -34.16
N ARG A 145 -19.42 13.86 -32.96
CA ARG A 145 -19.31 14.77 -31.80
C ARG A 145 -18.19 14.37 -30.84
N ALA A 146 -17.64 15.35 -30.15
CA ALA A 146 -16.81 15.13 -28.97
C ALA A 146 -17.69 14.89 -27.72
N ASN A 147 -17.18 14.10 -26.80
CA ASN A 147 -17.82 13.86 -25.51
C ASN A 147 -17.20 14.74 -24.43
N VAL A 148 -18.06 15.26 -23.53
CA VAL A 148 -17.57 15.88 -22.29
C VAL A 148 -17.03 14.77 -21.39
N PRO A 149 -15.79 14.89 -20.87
CA PRO A 149 -15.24 13.89 -19.97
C PRO A 149 -16.11 13.69 -18.71
N GLY A 150 -16.29 12.46 -18.30
CA GLY A 150 -16.96 12.09 -17.06
C GLY A 150 -16.31 10.84 -16.45
N ILE A 151 -16.29 10.78 -15.12
CA ILE A 151 -15.74 9.65 -14.35
C ILE A 151 -16.90 8.97 -13.63
N GLY A 152 -17.81 8.37 -14.39
CA GLY A 152 -18.96 7.63 -13.79
C GLY A 152 -18.48 6.45 -12.96
N GLY A 153 -19.09 6.26 -11.78
CA GLY A 153 -18.74 5.20 -10.83
C GLY A 153 -17.57 5.54 -9.89
N TRP A 154 -16.99 6.75 -9.97
CA TRP A 154 -15.90 7.16 -9.08
C TRP A 154 -16.35 7.27 -7.62
N GLU A 155 -17.61 7.66 -7.39
CA GLU A 155 -18.24 7.67 -6.07
C GLU A 155 -18.29 6.27 -5.43
N LEU A 156 -18.53 5.23 -6.22
CA LEU A 156 -18.51 3.84 -5.76
C LEU A 156 -17.09 3.40 -5.37
N LEU A 157 -16.10 3.78 -6.18
CA LEU A 157 -14.69 3.52 -5.86
C LEU A 157 -14.29 4.17 -4.53
N VAL A 158 -14.68 5.43 -4.31
CA VAL A 158 -14.38 6.15 -3.05
C VAL A 158 -15.08 5.48 -1.86
N GLN A 159 -16.33 5.04 -2.01
CA GLN A 159 -17.02 4.26 -0.99
C GLN A 159 -16.29 2.95 -0.69
N ASN A 160 -15.86 2.24 -1.74
CA ASN A 160 -15.15 0.97 -1.62
C ASN A 160 -13.80 1.11 -0.90
N ILE A 161 -13.05 2.19 -1.12
CA ILE A 161 -11.82 2.48 -0.37
C ILE A 161 -12.09 2.58 1.14
N GLY A 162 -13.27 3.04 1.56
CA GLY A 162 -13.66 3.12 2.97
C GLY A 162 -14.38 1.88 3.51
N THR A 163 -14.63 0.86 2.68
CA THR A 163 -15.56 -0.23 3.06
C THR A 163 -14.96 -1.62 2.90
N ILE A 164 -14.22 -1.88 1.82
CA ILE A 164 -13.70 -3.20 1.45
C ILE A 164 -12.23 -3.13 1.06
N PRO A 165 -11.44 -4.20 1.25
CA PRO A 165 -10.09 -4.28 0.69
C PRO A 165 -10.15 -4.19 -0.85
N ARG A 166 -9.41 -3.25 -1.41
CA ARG A 166 -9.29 -3.02 -2.85
C ARG A 166 -7.84 -3.15 -3.27
N VAL A 167 -7.56 -4.12 -4.13
CA VAL A 167 -6.22 -4.42 -4.66
C VAL A 167 -6.20 -4.23 -6.17
N ALA A 168 -5.13 -3.67 -6.70
CA ALA A 168 -4.98 -3.50 -8.13
C ALA A 168 -3.63 -4.02 -8.65
N LEU A 169 -3.69 -4.70 -9.79
CA LEU A 169 -2.55 -5.29 -10.48
C LEU A 169 -2.37 -4.59 -11.83
N GLY A 170 -1.24 -3.93 -12.04
CA GLY A 170 -0.85 -3.38 -13.33
C GLY A 170 -0.12 -4.45 -14.15
N LEU A 171 -0.83 -5.09 -15.08
CA LEU A 171 -0.35 -6.30 -15.78
C LEU A 171 0.18 -6.02 -17.20
N GLY A 172 0.24 -4.75 -17.58
CA GLY A 172 0.77 -4.29 -18.85
C GLY A 172 0.86 -2.77 -18.90
N SER A 173 0.65 -2.17 -20.06
CA SER A 173 0.58 -0.70 -20.16
C SER A 173 -0.75 -0.21 -19.62
N VAL A 174 -0.70 0.71 -18.66
CA VAL A 174 -1.86 1.29 -17.99
C VAL A 174 -1.80 2.81 -18.09
N ALA A 175 -2.80 3.42 -18.70
CA ALA A 175 -2.83 4.88 -18.91
C ALA A 175 -4.18 5.50 -18.53
N GLY A 176 -4.15 6.78 -18.12
CA GLY A 176 -5.35 7.57 -17.85
C GLY A 176 -6.19 7.01 -16.71
N LEU A 177 -7.49 6.75 -16.95
CA LEU A 177 -8.42 6.29 -15.91
C LEU A 177 -8.02 4.94 -15.30
N GLY A 178 -7.49 4.01 -16.10
CA GLY A 178 -6.95 2.75 -15.58
C GLY A 178 -5.81 2.96 -14.59
N ALA A 179 -4.90 3.92 -14.87
CA ALA A 179 -3.84 4.31 -13.96
C ALA A 179 -4.39 4.91 -12.65
N ALA A 180 -5.46 5.70 -12.73
CA ALA A 180 -6.13 6.23 -11.55
C ALA A 180 -6.78 5.10 -10.71
N HIS A 181 -7.41 4.10 -11.34
CA HIS A 181 -7.95 2.94 -10.64
C HIS A 181 -6.88 2.11 -9.94
N LEU A 182 -5.69 1.99 -10.55
CA LEU A 182 -4.55 1.30 -9.93
C LEU A 182 -4.03 2.07 -8.71
N ALA A 183 -3.80 3.36 -8.86
CA ALA A 183 -3.32 4.22 -7.77
C ALA A 183 -4.34 4.35 -6.63
N ALA A 184 -5.65 4.33 -6.94
CA ALA A 184 -6.74 4.38 -5.97
C ALA A 184 -7.06 3.00 -5.40
N SER A 185 -6.06 2.32 -4.84
CA SER A 185 -6.19 1.02 -4.18
C SER A 185 -5.40 0.98 -2.87
N HIS A 186 -5.78 0.07 -1.98
CA HIS A 186 -5.08 -0.13 -0.72
C HIS A 186 -3.70 -0.74 -0.94
N TYR A 187 -3.57 -1.57 -1.97
CA TYR A 187 -2.34 -2.23 -2.34
C TYR A 187 -2.26 -2.40 -3.85
N SER A 188 -1.10 -2.14 -4.42
CA SER A 188 -0.89 -2.20 -5.86
C SER A 188 0.43 -2.87 -6.23
N VAL A 189 0.40 -3.65 -7.33
CA VAL A 189 1.55 -4.43 -7.83
C VAL A 189 1.72 -4.21 -9.33
N MET A 190 2.98 -4.11 -9.79
CA MET A 190 3.37 -4.10 -11.20
C MET A 190 4.26 -5.29 -11.53
N ILE A 191 4.31 -5.65 -12.82
CA ILE A 191 5.27 -6.63 -13.34
C ILE A 191 6.48 -5.88 -13.91
N LYS A 192 7.68 -6.16 -13.40
CA LYS A 192 8.91 -5.54 -13.88
C LYS A 192 9.07 -5.73 -15.39
N GLU A 193 9.57 -4.71 -16.07
CA GLU A 193 9.83 -4.65 -17.51
C GLU A 193 8.62 -4.90 -18.45
N LYS A 194 7.52 -5.50 -17.95
CA LYS A 194 6.31 -5.80 -18.73
C LYS A 194 5.19 -4.79 -18.52
N SER A 195 5.17 -4.11 -17.35
CA SER A 195 4.15 -3.12 -16.99
C SER A 195 4.70 -1.71 -16.99
N ALA A 196 3.83 -0.76 -17.31
CA ALA A 196 4.13 0.66 -17.17
C ALA A 196 2.87 1.44 -16.84
N LEU A 197 2.97 2.40 -15.94
CA LEU A 197 1.87 3.23 -15.45
C LEU A 197 2.09 4.68 -15.87
N PHE A 198 1.09 5.31 -16.52
CA PHE A 198 1.20 6.65 -17.04
C PHE A 198 -0.01 7.52 -16.73
N VAL A 199 0.21 8.81 -16.54
CA VAL A 199 -0.83 9.82 -16.76
C VAL A 199 -1.18 9.87 -18.25
N ALA A 200 -0.16 9.93 -19.12
CA ALA A 200 -0.28 9.85 -20.56
C ALA A 200 0.91 9.08 -21.13
N GLY A 201 0.67 8.21 -22.11
CA GLY A 201 1.70 7.35 -22.69
C GLY A 201 2.72 8.08 -23.57
N PRO A 202 3.84 7.41 -23.95
CA PRO A 202 4.94 8.00 -24.72
C PRO A 202 4.55 8.81 -25.96
N PRO A 203 3.57 8.40 -26.80
CA PRO A 203 3.18 9.17 -27.97
C PRO A 203 2.61 10.57 -27.64
N VAL A 204 1.95 10.71 -26.50
CA VAL A 204 1.41 12.00 -26.05
C VAL A 204 2.54 12.86 -25.47
N VAL A 205 3.42 12.25 -24.69
CA VAL A 205 4.57 12.93 -24.07
C VAL A 205 5.58 13.41 -25.13
N ALA A 206 5.73 12.69 -26.25
CA ALA A 206 6.55 13.12 -27.37
C ALA A 206 6.13 14.48 -27.94
N ARG A 207 4.85 14.86 -27.81
CA ARG A 207 4.34 16.18 -28.27
C ARG A 207 4.91 17.37 -27.48
N ILE A 208 5.40 17.14 -26.27
CA ILE A 208 6.09 18.16 -25.45
C ILE A 208 7.61 18.01 -25.50
N GLY A 209 8.13 17.30 -26.52
CA GLY A 209 9.57 17.17 -26.81
C GLY A 209 10.30 16.11 -25.96
N GLN A 210 9.59 15.25 -25.25
CA GLN A 210 10.20 14.17 -24.46
C GLN A 210 10.01 12.81 -25.18
N HIS A 211 11.10 12.26 -25.70
CA HIS A 211 11.10 10.98 -26.41
C HIS A 211 11.59 9.87 -25.48
N LEU A 212 10.68 9.27 -24.73
CA LEU A 212 10.94 8.26 -23.71
C LEU A 212 10.28 6.94 -24.08
N SER A 213 10.94 5.83 -23.76
CA SER A 213 10.32 4.51 -23.78
C SER A 213 9.27 4.38 -22.66
N LYS A 214 8.46 3.33 -22.72
CA LYS A 214 7.48 3.04 -21.65
C LYS A 214 8.13 2.90 -20.29
N ASN A 215 9.26 2.19 -20.20
CA ASN A 215 9.96 1.94 -18.94
C ASN A 215 10.63 3.21 -18.39
N GLU A 216 11.21 4.05 -19.25
CA GLU A 216 11.78 5.34 -18.83
C GLU A 216 10.73 6.33 -18.34
N LEU A 217 9.51 6.30 -18.89
CA LEU A 217 8.44 7.22 -18.51
C LEU A 217 7.64 6.74 -17.29
N GLY A 218 7.29 5.46 -17.25
CA GLY A 218 6.34 4.94 -16.25
C GLY A 218 6.61 3.50 -15.80
N GLY A 219 7.83 3.00 -16.00
CA GLY A 219 8.24 1.69 -15.51
C GLY A 219 8.31 1.60 -13.99
N TYR A 220 8.48 0.39 -13.49
CA TYR A 220 8.45 0.10 -12.05
C TYR A 220 9.44 0.94 -11.22
N GLN A 221 10.62 1.25 -11.77
CA GLN A 221 11.64 2.05 -11.07
C GLN A 221 11.17 3.48 -10.78
N ILE A 222 10.32 4.03 -11.64
CA ILE A 222 9.70 5.35 -11.45
C ILE A 222 8.54 5.22 -10.46
N GLN A 223 7.64 4.27 -10.68
CA GLN A 223 6.38 4.19 -9.94
C GLN A 223 6.56 3.73 -8.48
N LEU A 224 7.54 2.88 -8.21
CA LEU A 224 7.90 2.53 -6.82
C LEU A 224 8.50 3.70 -6.05
N LYS A 225 9.30 4.56 -6.72
CA LYS A 225 9.92 5.74 -6.07
C LYS A 225 8.95 6.89 -5.88
N SER A 226 7.94 7.00 -6.73
CA SER A 226 6.88 8.01 -6.61
C SER A 226 5.82 7.64 -5.57
N GLY A 227 5.76 6.37 -5.16
CA GLY A 227 4.73 5.84 -4.25
C GLY A 227 3.40 5.54 -4.92
N ALA A 228 3.33 5.61 -6.26
CA ALA A 228 2.12 5.27 -7.00
C ALA A 228 1.82 3.76 -7.02
N VAL A 229 2.86 2.94 -6.81
CA VAL A 229 2.76 1.48 -6.74
C VAL A 229 3.54 0.97 -5.53
N ASP A 230 2.99 0.01 -4.80
CA ASP A 230 3.58 -0.52 -3.58
C ASP A 230 4.66 -1.58 -3.85
N HIS A 231 4.44 -2.47 -4.85
CA HIS A 231 5.35 -3.56 -5.20
C HIS A 231 5.58 -3.71 -6.70
N ALA A 232 6.74 -4.27 -7.07
CA ALA A 232 6.98 -4.78 -8.40
C ALA A 232 7.65 -6.16 -8.32
N VAL A 233 7.14 -7.10 -9.10
CA VAL A 233 7.56 -8.50 -9.12
C VAL A 233 7.96 -8.92 -10.54
N ASP A 234 8.58 -10.10 -10.68
CA ASP A 234 9.09 -10.53 -11.97
C ASP A 234 8.02 -11.23 -12.83
N THR A 235 7.03 -11.87 -12.21
CA THR A 235 5.97 -12.63 -12.90
C THR A 235 4.57 -12.24 -12.44
N GLU A 236 3.56 -12.59 -13.26
CA GLU A 236 2.15 -12.38 -12.91
C GLU A 236 1.73 -13.29 -11.73
N GLU A 237 2.29 -14.49 -11.65
CA GLU A 237 2.05 -15.45 -10.56
C GLU A 237 2.54 -14.90 -9.20
N GLU A 238 3.74 -14.31 -9.18
CA GLU A 238 4.24 -13.63 -7.97
C GLU A 238 3.33 -12.47 -7.57
N ALA A 239 2.76 -11.74 -8.54
CA ALA A 239 1.81 -10.68 -8.25
C ALA A 239 0.52 -11.24 -7.63
N PHE A 240 0.02 -12.37 -8.11
CA PHE A 240 -1.15 -13.04 -7.53
C PHE A 240 -0.87 -13.52 -6.11
N GLU A 241 0.32 -14.03 -5.85
CA GLU A 241 0.72 -14.42 -4.49
C GLU A 241 0.82 -13.22 -3.54
N CYS A 242 1.33 -12.09 -4.00
CA CYS A 242 1.30 -10.84 -3.24
C CYS A 242 -0.13 -10.43 -2.85
N VAL A 243 -1.10 -10.57 -3.76
CA VAL A 243 -2.52 -10.29 -3.48
C VAL A 243 -3.07 -11.23 -2.42
N ARG A 244 -2.84 -12.55 -2.54
CA ARG A 244 -3.27 -13.55 -1.55
C ARG A 244 -2.71 -13.22 -0.17
N ARG A 245 -1.41 -12.90 -0.11
CA ARG A 245 -0.73 -12.55 1.12
C ARG A 245 -1.26 -11.26 1.73
N PHE A 246 -1.44 -10.19 0.95
CA PHE A 246 -2.03 -8.93 1.41
C PHE A 246 -3.42 -9.14 2.01
N LEU A 247 -4.30 -9.84 1.29
CA LEU A 247 -5.66 -10.10 1.75
C LEU A 247 -5.71 -10.97 3.01
N SER A 248 -4.71 -11.82 3.25
CA SER A 248 -4.67 -12.69 4.44
C SER A 248 -4.62 -11.93 5.77
N TYR A 249 -4.18 -10.67 5.77
CA TYR A 249 -4.13 -9.84 6.98
C TYR A 249 -5.42 -9.08 7.26
N LEU A 250 -6.31 -8.97 6.27
CA LEU A 250 -7.47 -8.10 6.31
C LEU A 250 -8.79 -8.88 6.42
N PRO A 251 -9.85 -8.28 6.97
CA PRO A 251 -11.20 -8.84 6.90
C PRO A 251 -11.77 -8.71 5.48
N ASN A 252 -12.96 -9.26 5.22
CA ASN A 252 -13.62 -9.07 3.93
C ASN A 252 -14.13 -7.63 3.74
N SER A 253 -14.47 -6.97 4.83
CA SER A 253 -14.93 -5.58 4.85
C SER A 253 -14.71 -4.97 6.23
N VAL A 254 -14.92 -3.67 6.35
CA VAL A 254 -14.86 -2.94 7.64
C VAL A 254 -15.91 -3.43 8.65
N TYR A 255 -16.91 -4.17 8.22
CA TYR A 255 -17.96 -4.74 9.11
C TYR A 255 -17.53 -6.04 9.80
N GLU A 256 -16.32 -6.51 9.51
CA GLU A 256 -15.69 -7.67 10.14
C GLU A 256 -14.36 -7.25 10.79
N LEU A 257 -13.90 -8.04 11.75
CA LEU A 257 -12.58 -7.85 12.35
C LEU A 257 -11.57 -8.83 11.73
N PRO A 258 -10.30 -8.42 11.59
CA PRO A 258 -9.24 -9.32 11.13
C PRO A 258 -9.14 -10.56 12.00
N ALA A 259 -9.15 -11.73 11.38
CA ALA A 259 -9.09 -13.01 12.07
C ALA A 259 -7.67 -13.33 12.60
N ARG A 260 -7.60 -14.02 13.73
CA ARG A 260 -6.36 -14.59 14.22
C ARG A 260 -5.92 -15.74 13.30
N GLY A 261 -4.66 -15.77 12.93
CA GLY A 261 -4.05 -16.87 12.18
C GLY A 261 -3.45 -17.95 13.06
N SER A 262 -2.52 -18.71 12.50
CA SER A 262 -1.77 -19.74 13.25
C SER A 262 -1.00 -19.13 14.43
N GLN A 263 -0.82 -19.92 15.48
CA GLN A 263 -0.08 -19.60 16.71
C GLN A 263 1.11 -20.56 16.90
N ASP A 264 1.70 -21.03 15.83
CA ASP A 264 2.76 -22.05 15.86
C ASP A 264 4.12 -21.48 16.32
N ASP A 265 4.32 -20.16 16.26
CA ASP A 265 5.55 -19.52 16.72
C ASP A 265 5.43 -19.09 18.20
N ASP A 266 6.40 -19.51 19.02
CA ASP A 266 6.43 -19.21 20.45
C ASP A 266 6.37 -17.69 20.72
N SER A 267 5.29 -17.25 21.37
CA SER A 267 5.09 -15.85 21.76
C SER A 267 6.14 -15.34 22.76
N ASN A 268 6.80 -16.23 23.48
CA ASN A 268 7.84 -15.92 24.46
C ASN A 268 9.26 -16.16 23.93
N ARG A 269 9.42 -16.43 22.64
CA ARG A 269 10.73 -16.62 22.00
C ARG A 269 11.63 -15.41 22.24
N LYS A 270 12.80 -15.67 22.85
CA LYS A 270 13.81 -14.66 23.11
C LYS A 270 14.94 -14.73 22.07
N VAL A 271 15.45 -13.57 21.68
CA VAL A 271 16.50 -13.46 20.68
C VAL A 271 17.69 -12.68 21.27
N ASP A 272 18.73 -13.39 21.70
CA ASP A 272 19.83 -12.85 22.50
C ASP A 272 20.63 -11.75 21.81
N TRP A 273 20.80 -11.80 20.48
CA TRP A 273 21.58 -10.78 19.77
C TRP A 273 20.93 -9.39 19.80
N LEU A 274 19.64 -9.26 20.13
CA LEU A 274 18.94 -7.97 20.21
C LEU A 274 19.60 -7.00 21.21
N ILE A 275 20.20 -7.49 22.30
CA ILE A 275 20.92 -6.65 23.29
C ILE A 275 22.14 -5.93 22.70
N ASN A 276 22.70 -6.43 21.62
CA ASN A 276 23.90 -5.89 20.97
C ASN A 276 23.62 -5.18 19.64
N THR A 277 22.36 -5.11 19.22
CA THR A 277 21.97 -4.63 17.88
C THR A 277 22.16 -3.13 17.71
N ILE A 278 21.84 -2.35 18.76
CA ILE A 278 21.97 -0.88 18.69
C ILE A 278 23.40 -0.48 19.02
N PRO A 279 24.15 0.13 18.08
CA PRO A 279 25.51 0.56 18.34
C PRO A 279 25.57 1.62 19.45
N ARG A 280 26.53 1.49 20.40
CA ARG A 280 26.79 2.54 21.40
C ARG A 280 27.27 3.85 20.76
N ASN A 281 28.01 3.76 19.66
CA ASN A 281 28.34 4.94 18.87
C ASN A 281 27.10 5.41 18.10
N THR A 282 26.57 6.54 18.47
CA THR A 282 25.32 7.10 17.94
C THR A 282 25.36 7.48 16.47
N ARG A 283 26.57 7.67 15.91
CA ARG A 283 26.78 7.93 14.47
C ARG A 283 26.73 6.67 13.60
N LYS A 284 26.85 5.47 14.20
CA LYS A 284 26.72 4.21 13.47
C LYS A 284 25.27 3.84 13.25
N ILE A 285 24.98 3.39 12.04
CA ILE A 285 23.66 2.87 11.65
C ILE A 285 23.59 1.36 11.88
N TYR A 286 22.39 0.82 11.94
CA TYR A 286 22.09 -0.61 12.10
C TYR A 286 20.94 -1.02 11.20
N LYS A 287 20.83 -2.32 10.88
CA LYS A 287 19.74 -2.86 10.06
C LYS A 287 18.52 -3.13 10.94
N VAL A 288 17.39 -2.50 10.63
CA VAL A 288 16.16 -2.67 11.41
C VAL A 288 15.32 -3.88 10.94
N ARG A 289 15.41 -4.30 9.67
CA ARG A 289 14.64 -5.46 9.18
C ARG A 289 14.88 -6.75 9.97
N PRO A 290 16.14 -7.14 10.29
CA PRO A 290 16.36 -8.28 11.17
C PRO A 290 15.70 -8.14 12.56
N ILE A 291 15.57 -6.90 13.09
CA ILE A 291 14.86 -6.67 14.34
C ILE A 291 13.37 -6.94 14.15
N ILE A 292 12.79 -6.48 13.04
CA ILE A 292 11.38 -6.76 12.71
C ILE A 292 11.17 -8.26 12.66
N ASP A 293 11.98 -8.99 11.88
CA ASP A 293 11.87 -10.45 11.71
C ASP A 293 12.03 -11.20 13.05
N ALA A 294 12.84 -10.66 13.96
CA ALA A 294 13.06 -11.26 15.28
C ALA A 294 11.84 -11.14 16.22
N VAL A 295 11.04 -10.08 16.08
CA VAL A 295 9.97 -9.76 17.03
C VAL A 295 8.56 -10.09 16.54
N VAL A 296 8.37 -10.32 15.24
CA VAL A 296 7.08 -10.77 14.67
C VAL A 296 7.04 -12.30 14.53
N ASP A 297 5.89 -12.85 14.21
CA ASP A 297 5.76 -14.28 13.89
C ASP A 297 6.58 -14.60 12.63
N GLU A 298 7.24 -15.76 12.64
CA GLU A 298 8.21 -16.15 11.61
C GLU A 298 7.61 -16.04 10.19
N GLY A 299 8.32 -15.36 9.30
CA GLY A 299 7.91 -15.15 7.90
C GLY A 299 6.65 -14.29 7.71
N SER A 300 6.06 -13.76 8.79
CA SER A 300 4.79 -13.02 8.71
C SER A 300 4.96 -11.57 8.22
N PHE A 301 6.14 -10.99 8.24
CA PHE A 301 6.29 -9.59 7.83
C PHE A 301 6.11 -9.42 6.32
N PHE A 302 5.14 -8.58 5.94
CA PHE A 302 4.81 -8.21 4.57
C PHE A 302 5.05 -6.71 4.37
N GLU A 303 6.25 -6.35 3.89
CA GLU A 303 6.65 -4.94 3.68
C GLU A 303 5.88 -4.32 2.51
N MET A 304 5.40 -3.09 2.66
CA MET A 304 4.70 -2.32 1.64
C MET A 304 5.44 -1.03 1.32
N GLY A 305 5.48 -0.63 0.04
CA GLY A 305 6.07 0.63 -0.38
C GLY A 305 7.56 0.77 -0.05
N HIS A 306 8.36 -0.29 -0.21
CA HIS A 306 9.75 -0.36 0.26
C HIS A 306 10.69 0.66 -0.40
N GLN A 307 10.35 1.22 -1.58
CA GLN A 307 11.17 2.23 -2.27
C GLN A 307 10.68 3.67 -2.08
N TYR A 308 9.48 3.87 -1.54
CA TYR A 308 8.93 5.18 -1.23
C TYR A 308 9.03 5.51 0.25
N GLY A 309 9.32 6.77 0.61
CA GLY A 309 9.40 7.20 2.01
C GLY A 309 10.28 6.29 2.87
N ARG A 310 11.48 5.97 2.41
CA ARG A 310 12.34 4.87 2.88
C ARG A 310 12.85 5.01 4.32
N SER A 311 12.70 6.17 4.94
CA SER A 311 13.10 6.37 6.35
C SER A 311 12.13 5.76 7.37
N VAL A 312 10.95 5.31 6.92
CA VAL A 312 10.06 4.45 7.69
C VAL A 312 9.68 3.23 6.86
N ILE A 313 9.86 2.05 7.41
CA ILE A 313 9.37 0.79 6.87
C ILE A 313 7.94 0.63 7.32
N THR A 314 7.06 0.22 6.44
CA THR A 314 5.63 -0.06 6.71
C THR A 314 5.26 -1.42 6.16
N GLY A 315 4.40 -2.16 6.83
CA GLY A 315 3.94 -3.45 6.39
C GLY A 315 2.98 -4.09 7.38
N PHE A 316 2.42 -5.22 7.00
CA PHE A 316 1.64 -6.04 7.92
C PHE A 316 2.51 -7.13 8.52
N ALA A 317 2.18 -7.54 9.73
CA ALA A 317 2.82 -8.67 10.41
C ALA A 317 1.78 -9.43 11.24
N ARG A 318 2.23 -10.52 11.85
CA ARG A 318 1.45 -11.22 12.87
C ARG A 318 2.22 -11.26 14.18
N LEU A 319 1.47 -11.18 15.26
CA LEU A 319 1.95 -11.31 16.63
C LEU A 319 1.03 -12.30 17.35
N ASP A 320 1.54 -13.48 17.65
CA ASP A 320 0.75 -14.60 18.20
C ASP A 320 -0.50 -14.87 17.34
N GLY A 321 -0.30 -14.85 16.01
CA GLY A 321 -1.32 -15.02 14.98
C GLY A 321 -2.18 -13.78 14.68
N TRP A 322 -2.23 -12.78 15.55
CA TRP A 322 -3.02 -11.56 15.31
C TRP A 322 -2.39 -10.66 14.26
N PRO A 323 -3.12 -10.26 13.21
CA PRO A 323 -2.60 -9.31 12.24
C PRO A 323 -2.51 -7.90 12.84
N VAL A 324 -1.37 -7.26 12.58
CA VAL A 324 -1.06 -5.90 13.02
C VAL A 324 -0.49 -5.07 11.88
N ALA A 325 -0.70 -3.77 11.92
CA ALA A 325 0.03 -2.81 11.09
C ALA A 325 1.36 -2.49 11.77
N PHE A 326 2.47 -2.73 11.08
CA PHE A 326 3.81 -2.64 11.65
C PHE A 326 4.62 -1.54 10.97
N MET A 327 5.15 -0.62 11.76
CA MET A 327 6.04 0.45 11.31
C MET A 327 7.39 0.35 12.01
N ALA A 328 8.46 0.72 11.32
CA ALA A 328 9.80 0.83 11.92
C ALA A 328 10.60 1.95 11.27
N SER A 329 11.26 2.78 12.08
CA SER A 329 12.22 3.75 11.57
C SER A 329 13.43 3.04 10.92
N ASN A 330 13.89 3.54 9.78
CA ASN A 330 15.00 2.96 9.04
C ASN A 330 16.20 3.92 9.00
N PRO A 331 17.19 3.74 9.86
CA PRO A 331 18.35 4.63 9.92
C PRO A 331 19.24 4.62 8.67
N TYR A 332 19.10 3.61 7.79
CA TYR A 332 19.78 3.60 6.49
C TYR A 332 19.27 4.64 5.49
N SER A 333 18.13 5.27 5.77
CA SER A 333 17.57 6.31 4.92
C SER A 333 17.37 7.57 5.73
N TYR A 334 18.08 8.64 5.38
CA TYR A 334 18.04 9.93 6.08
C TYR A 334 18.23 9.84 7.61
N GLY A 335 18.96 8.81 8.09
CA GLY A 335 19.14 8.57 9.52
C GLY A 335 17.85 8.25 10.30
N GLY A 336 16.76 7.93 9.61
CA GLY A 336 15.43 7.76 10.21
C GLY A 336 14.60 9.05 10.29
N CYS A 337 15.10 10.19 9.77
CA CYS A 337 14.35 11.44 9.69
C CYS A 337 13.10 11.30 8.81
N TRP A 338 12.02 11.93 9.19
CA TRP A 338 10.81 11.96 8.38
C TRP A 338 10.92 13.01 7.27
N THR A 339 10.94 12.56 6.02
CA THR A 339 10.84 13.39 4.81
C THR A 339 9.37 13.62 4.44
N ALA A 340 9.08 14.55 3.53
CA ALA A 340 7.73 14.72 2.99
C ALA A 340 7.15 13.42 2.39
N ALA A 341 7.99 12.65 1.67
CA ALA A 341 7.59 11.35 1.12
C ALA A 341 7.29 10.33 2.23
N THR A 342 8.09 10.32 3.31
CA THR A 342 7.85 9.47 4.47
C THR A 342 6.53 9.83 5.15
N CYS A 343 6.26 11.11 5.33
CA CYS A 343 5.00 11.59 5.90
C CYS A 343 3.79 11.10 5.09
N LYS A 344 3.82 11.25 3.77
CA LYS A 344 2.75 10.75 2.88
C LYS A 344 2.55 9.25 3.00
N LYS A 345 3.64 8.47 2.99
CA LYS A 345 3.59 7.02 3.16
C LYS A 345 2.98 6.61 4.50
N VAL A 346 3.43 7.22 5.59
CA VAL A 346 2.92 6.93 6.95
C VAL A 346 1.44 7.32 7.05
N THR A 347 1.01 8.44 6.47
CA THR A 347 -0.39 8.85 6.43
C THR A 347 -1.25 7.78 5.75
N LYS A 348 -0.89 7.36 4.52
CA LYS A 348 -1.60 6.30 3.80
C LYS A 348 -1.67 5.01 4.63
N PHE A 349 -0.57 4.62 5.24
CA PHE A 349 -0.47 3.37 5.99
C PHE A 349 -1.29 3.39 7.30
N VAL A 350 -1.28 4.50 8.02
CA VAL A 350 -2.08 4.68 9.25
C VAL A 350 -3.57 4.72 8.92
N ASP A 351 -3.96 5.43 7.85
CA ASP A 351 -5.35 5.44 7.36
C ASP A 351 -5.80 4.02 6.96
N LEU A 352 -4.92 3.22 6.33
CA LEU A 352 -5.19 1.82 5.98
C LEU A 352 -5.41 0.95 7.23
N ALA A 353 -4.53 1.09 8.23
CA ALA A 353 -4.64 0.37 9.50
C ALA A 353 -5.95 0.69 10.23
N GLU A 354 -6.30 1.99 10.30
CA GLU A 354 -7.55 2.46 10.89
C GLU A 354 -8.77 1.90 10.15
N THR A 355 -8.76 1.94 8.80
CA THR A 355 -9.88 1.48 7.98
C THR A 355 -10.22 0.02 8.26
N PHE A 356 -9.21 -0.85 8.42
CA PHE A 356 -9.42 -2.29 8.62
C PHE A 356 -9.15 -2.77 10.04
N HIS A 357 -9.18 -1.87 11.02
CA HIS A 357 -9.13 -2.20 12.46
C HIS A 357 -7.86 -2.95 12.90
N LEU A 358 -6.72 -2.63 12.28
CA LEU A 358 -5.43 -3.22 12.64
C LEU A 358 -4.77 -2.42 13.76
N PRO A 359 -4.42 -3.04 14.91
CA PRO A 359 -3.57 -2.39 15.89
C PRO A 359 -2.22 -2.01 15.27
N VAL A 360 -1.65 -0.90 15.71
CA VAL A 360 -0.39 -0.39 15.17
C VAL A 360 0.77 -0.63 16.12
N VAL A 361 1.87 -1.18 15.59
CA VAL A 361 3.17 -1.28 16.27
C VAL A 361 4.17 -0.37 15.59
N TYR A 362 4.92 0.40 16.37
CA TYR A 362 5.95 1.28 15.84
C TYR A 362 7.29 1.12 16.59
N LEU A 363 8.32 0.62 15.90
CA LEU A 363 9.69 0.62 16.38
C LEU A 363 10.36 1.96 16.03
N VAL A 364 10.64 2.78 17.04
CA VAL A 364 10.99 4.19 16.90
C VAL A 364 12.50 4.40 16.94
N ASP A 365 13.05 5.01 15.89
CA ASP A 365 14.37 5.61 15.84
C ASP A 365 14.31 6.85 14.94
N CYS A 366 13.66 7.91 15.44
CA CYS A 366 13.32 9.12 14.69
C CYS A 366 14.05 10.33 15.26
N PRO A 367 15.11 10.85 14.60
CA PRO A 367 15.83 12.05 15.06
C PRO A 367 15.09 13.37 14.78
N GLY A 368 13.93 13.33 14.11
CA GLY A 368 13.12 14.50 13.77
C GLY A 368 12.65 14.50 12.32
N PHE A 369 12.12 15.62 11.86
CA PHE A 369 11.89 15.85 10.42
C PHE A 369 13.22 16.09 9.70
N GLN A 370 13.27 15.79 8.39
CA GLN A 370 14.35 16.25 7.54
C GLN A 370 14.38 17.79 7.55
N ILE A 371 15.58 18.35 7.65
CA ILE A 371 15.84 19.80 7.67
C ILE A 371 16.63 20.22 6.42
N GLY A 372 16.65 21.51 6.14
CA GLY A 372 17.37 22.11 5.02
C GLY A 372 16.46 22.51 3.86
N LEU A 373 17.02 23.22 2.88
CA LEU A 373 16.27 23.84 1.79
C LEU A 373 15.39 22.85 1.01
N GLU A 374 15.91 21.66 0.71
CA GLU A 374 15.16 20.60 0.02
C GLU A 374 13.91 20.17 0.82
N ALA A 375 14.04 20.05 2.14
CA ALA A 375 12.92 19.68 3.01
C ALA A 375 11.83 20.76 3.02
N GLU A 376 12.23 22.04 3.07
CA GLU A 376 11.29 23.17 3.01
C GLU A 376 10.59 23.24 1.65
N GLN A 377 11.32 23.09 0.55
CA GLN A 377 10.76 23.08 -0.81
C GLN A 377 9.77 21.91 -1.04
N ASN A 378 10.02 20.76 -0.42
CA ASN A 378 9.13 19.60 -0.47
C ASN A 378 7.93 19.70 0.48
N GLY A 379 7.84 20.77 1.28
CA GLY A 379 6.74 21.00 2.22
C GLY A 379 6.69 20.00 3.38
N THR A 380 7.86 19.59 3.89
CA THR A 380 7.97 18.54 4.91
C THR A 380 7.12 18.83 6.15
N ILE A 381 7.09 20.09 6.65
CA ILE A 381 6.29 20.43 7.82
C ILE A 381 4.79 20.27 7.56
N LYS A 382 4.31 20.64 6.36
CA LYS A 382 2.89 20.50 5.99
C LYS A 382 2.47 19.03 5.90
N GLU A 383 3.30 18.21 5.28
CA GLU A 383 3.04 16.76 5.21
C GLU A 383 3.15 16.12 6.61
N GLY A 384 4.07 16.60 7.45
CA GLY A 384 4.18 16.19 8.85
C GLY A 384 2.91 16.47 9.66
N VAL A 385 2.32 17.66 9.49
CA VAL A 385 1.03 17.99 10.15
C VAL A 385 -0.09 17.07 9.69
N ARG A 386 -0.15 16.72 8.40
CA ARG A 386 -1.13 15.74 7.88
C ARG A 386 -0.96 14.37 8.52
N THR A 387 0.29 13.91 8.63
CA THR A 387 0.59 12.62 9.26
C THR A 387 0.21 12.63 10.75
N MET A 388 0.58 13.67 11.48
CA MET A 388 0.16 13.80 12.89
C MET A 388 -1.36 13.81 13.02
N SER A 389 -2.06 14.54 12.14
CA SER A 389 -3.54 14.55 12.14
C SER A 389 -4.11 13.16 11.93
N ALA A 390 -3.58 12.39 10.95
CA ALA A 390 -3.99 11.02 10.70
C ALA A 390 -3.76 10.14 11.94
N MET A 391 -2.58 10.21 12.57
CA MET A 391 -2.25 9.43 13.76
C MET A 391 -3.15 9.77 14.96
N TRP A 392 -3.44 11.06 15.19
CA TRP A 392 -4.32 11.50 16.29
C TRP A 392 -5.80 11.19 16.04
N GLN A 393 -6.20 10.99 14.79
CA GLN A 393 -7.55 10.56 14.42
C GLN A 393 -7.75 9.05 14.59
N THR A 394 -6.67 8.24 14.67
CA THR A 394 -6.81 6.79 14.79
C THR A 394 -7.50 6.39 16.09
N THR A 395 -8.34 5.36 15.97
CA THR A 395 -9.05 4.76 17.09
C THR A 395 -8.55 3.36 17.43
N THR A 396 -7.66 2.81 16.60
CA THR A 396 -7.04 1.51 16.85
C THR A 396 -6.01 1.58 17.98
N PRO A 397 -5.82 0.49 18.76
CA PRO A 397 -4.76 0.39 19.74
C PRO A 397 -3.37 0.59 19.15
N TRP A 398 -2.44 1.12 19.94
CA TRP A 398 -1.10 1.49 19.49
C TRP A 398 -0.03 1.03 20.48
N CYS A 399 1.08 0.44 19.97
CA CYS A 399 2.26 0.13 20.75
C CYS A 399 3.49 0.76 20.14
N ALA A 400 4.22 1.56 20.91
CA ALA A 400 5.47 2.17 20.47
C ALA A 400 6.66 1.63 21.28
N ILE A 401 7.75 1.27 20.61
CA ILE A 401 9.00 0.87 21.26
C ILE A 401 10.12 1.78 20.78
N ILE A 402 10.68 2.61 21.67
CA ILE A 402 11.78 3.50 21.35
C ILE A 402 13.09 2.68 21.36
N LEU A 403 13.62 2.39 20.18
CA LEU A 403 14.87 1.66 20.03
C LEU A 403 16.08 2.56 20.29
N ARG A 404 16.06 3.81 19.78
CA ARG A 404 17.16 4.75 19.93
C ARG A 404 16.71 6.20 19.97
N ASN A 405 16.54 6.89 18.83
CA ASN A 405 16.20 8.31 18.77
C ASN A 405 14.69 8.55 18.81
N CYS A 406 14.27 9.56 19.58
CA CYS A 406 12.90 10.05 19.58
C CYS A 406 12.93 11.57 19.83
N PHE A 407 13.18 12.37 18.77
CA PHE A 407 13.43 13.80 18.90
C PHE A 407 12.42 14.64 18.13
N GLY A 408 12.16 15.83 18.68
CA GLY A 408 11.36 16.87 18.05
C GLY A 408 9.92 16.46 17.77
N VAL A 409 9.29 17.18 16.84
CA VAL A 409 7.88 16.98 16.52
C VAL A 409 7.62 15.63 15.84
N ALA A 410 8.48 15.21 14.91
CA ALA A 410 8.35 13.90 14.28
C ALA A 410 8.59 12.76 15.27
N GLY A 411 9.53 12.91 16.21
CA GLY A 411 9.71 11.95 17.31
C GLY A 411 8.48 11.90 18.22
N ALA A 412 7.84 13.03 18.53
CA ALA A 412 6.60 13.08 19.31
C ALA A 412 5.44 12.32 18.64
N ALA A 413 5.46 12.20 17.32
CA ALA A 413 4.50 11.42 16.53
C ALA A 413 4.79 9.91 16.56
N HIS A 414 5.14 9.33 17.70
CA HIS A 414 5.41 7.89 17.84
C HIS A 414 4.21 7.11 18.38
N LYS A 415 3.17 7.78 18.85
CA LYS A 415 1.94 7.17 19.37
C LYS A 415 0.73 8.04 19.06
N ASN A 416 -0.47 7.46 19.09
CA ASN A 416 -1.70 8.24 19.08
C ASN A 416 -2.02 8.77 20.50
N GLY A 417 -2.97 9.69 20.59
CA GLY A 417 -3.34 10.32 21.88
C GLY A 417 -4.72 9.92 22.41
N GLY A 418 -5.53 9.19 21.64
CA GLY A 418 -6.97 9.06 21.92
C GLY A 418 -7.44 7.66 22.34
N ARG A 419 -6.58 6.64 22.31
CA ARG A 419 -6.96 5.24 22.57
C ARG A 419 -5.89 4.51 23.36
N TYR A 420 -6.16 3.22 23.66
CA TYR A 420 -5.21 2.38 24.37
C TYR A 420 -3.85 2.40 23.66
N CYS A 421 -2.83 2.83 24.38
CA CYS A 421 -1.47 2.96 23.89
C CYS A 421 -0.48 2.49 24.95
N THR A 422 0.40 1.57 24.59
CA THR A 422 1.56 1.16 25.38
C THR A 422 2.83 1.76 24.78
N ARG A 423 3.77 2.14 25.65
CA ARG A 423 5.05 2.69 25.22
C ARG A 423 6.18 2.11 26.04
N TYR A 424 7.14 1.53 25.35
CA TYR A 424 8.35 0.97 25.92
C TYR A 424 9.58 1.64 25.33
N ALA A 425 10.71 1.53 26.02
CA ALA A 425 12.00 1.89 25.44
C ALA A 425 13.07 0.86 25.76
N TRP A 426 14.00 0.68 24.82
CA TRP A 426 15.24 -0.04 25.09
C TRP A 426 16.20 0.84 25.88
N PRO A 427 17.20 0.26 26.61
CA PRO A 427 18.21 1.03 27.33
C PRO A 427 19.04 1.97 26.43
N SER A 428 19.03 1.75 25.12
CA SER A 428 19.65 2.59 24.09
C SER A 428 18.78 3.81 23.71
N GLY A 429 17.57 3.94 24.26
CA GLY A 429 16.65 5.03 23.99
C GLY A 429 17.18 6.39 24.42
N ARG A 430 16.96 7.41 23.59
CA ARG A 430 17.29 8.80 23.87
C ARG A 430 16.30 9.73 23.18
N TRP A 431 15.91 10.79 23.86
CA TRP A 431 14.84 11.70 23.42
C TRP A 431 15.07 13.12 23.87
N GLY A 432 14.23 14.02 23.37
CA GLY A 432 14.24 15.45 23.68
C GLY A 432 13.65 16.29 22.57
N SER A 433 13.67 17.60 22.77
CA SER A 433 13.20 18.56 21.74
C SER A 433 14.14 18.59 20.53
N LEU A 434 15.44 18.48 20.76
CA LEU A 434 16.50 18.44 19.74
C LEU A 434 17.58 17.44 20.15
N PRO A 435 18.30 16.82 19.20
CA PRO A 435 19.58 16.16 19.48
C PRO A 435 20.55 17.13 20.13
N LEU A 436 21.41 16.62 21.04
CA LEU A 436 22.38 17.50 21.74
C LEU A 436 23.31 18.22 20.77
N GLU A 437 23.73 17.54 19.70
CA GLU A 437 24.66 18.03 18.69
C GLU A 437 24.24 19.36 18.05
N GLY A 438 22.92 19.58 17.85
CA GLY A 438 22.39 20.86 17.38
C GLY A 438 21.85 21.78 18.49
N GLY A 439 21.43 21.18 19.61
CA GLY A 439 20.86 21.92 20.75
C GLY A 439 21.91 22.68 21.56
N ILE A 440 23.11 22.14 21.71
CA ILE A 440 24.21 22.77 22.47
C ILE A 440 24.62 24.09 21.83
N GLU A 441 24.86 24.10 20.52
CA GLU A 441 25.21 25.33 19.80
C GLU A 441 24.15 26.41 19.92
N ALA A 442 22.87 26.05 19.96
CA ALA A 442 21.78 27.01 20.10
C ALA A 442 21.65 27.53 21.55
N ALA A 443 21.72 26.62 22.54
CA ALA A 443 21.43 26.96 23.96
C ALA A 443 22.63 27.55 24.70
N TYR A 444 23.87 27.15 24.34
CA TYR A 444 25.09 27.51 25.07
C TYR A 444 26.03 28.39 24.24
N ARG A 445 25.57 28.99 23.15
CA ARG A 445 26.39 29.76 22.22
C ARG A 445 27.24 30.82 22.91
N ALA A 446 26.65 31.61 23.80
CA ALA A 446 27.35 32.68 24.55
C ALA A 446 28.44 32.12 25.45
N GLU A 447 28.22 30.97 26.08
CA GLU A 447 29.18 30.31 26.97
C GLU A 447 30.34 29.68 26.15
N ILE A 448 30.05 29.13 24.98
CA ILE A 448 31.02 28.55 24.06
C ILE A 448 31.90 29.65 23.44
N ASP A 449 31.27 30.71 22.92
CA ASP A 449 31.99 31.83 22.27
C ASP A 449 32.86 32.63 23.24
N ALA A 450 32.56 32.60 24.54
CA ALA A 450 33.33 33.29 25.59
C ALA A 450 34.49 32.43 26.14
N ALA A 451 34.60 31.17 25.79
CA ALA A 451 35.65 30.27 26.28
C ALA A 451 36.97 30.42 25.50
N ASP A 452 38.08 30.26 26.19
CA ASP A 452 39.45 30.27 25.57
C ASP A 452 39.61 29.16 24.51
N ASP A 453 38.96 28.01 24.72
CA ASP A 453 38.83 26.92 23.75
C ASP A 453 37.35 26.55 23.58
N PRO A 454 36.66 27.11 22.57
CA PRO A 454 35.25 26.85 22.30
C PRO A 454 34.94 25.36 22.07
N ARG A 455 35.86 24.62 21.47
CA ARG A 455 35.66 23.19 21.20
C ARG A 455 35.73 22.35 22.47
N ALA A 456 36.73 22.57 23.29
CA ALA A 456 36.86 21.89 24.59
C ALA A 456 35.64 22.22 25.48
N LYS A 457 35.13 23.45 25.44
CA LYS A 457 33.97 23.87 26.18
C LYS A 457 32.70 23.17 25.68
N GLN A 458 32.53 23.04 24.39
CA GLN A 458 31.40 22.29 23.80
C GLN A 458 31.44 20.81 24.20
N GLU A 459 32.62 20.18 24.16
CA GLU A 459 32.81 18.78 24.57
C GLU A 459 32.49 18.59 26.08
N GLU A 460 32.93 19.52 26.95
CA GLU A 460 32.58 19.53 28.38
C GLU A 460 31.07 19.59 28.62
N ILE A 461 30.39 20.50 27.92
CA ILE A 461 28.94 20.66 28.01
C ILE A 461 28.21 19.38 27.53
N GLU A 462 28.68 18.83 26.40
CA GLU A 462 28.12 17.59 25.86
C GLU A 462 28.27 16.43 26.85
N GLU A 463 29.43 16.26 27.47
CA GLU A 463 29.67 15.22 28.46
C GLU A 463 28.80 15.40 29.70
N ARG A 464 28.70 16.63 30.20
CA ARG A 464 27.83 16.98 31.34
C ARG A 464 26.35 16.65 31.06
N LEU A 465 25.84 17.03 29.89
CA LEU A 465 24.44 16.76 29.51
C LEU A 465 24.19 15.27 29.22
N ASN A 466 25.19 14.56 28.63
CA ASN A 466 25.09 13.12 28.40
C ASN A 466 24.91 12.32 29.70
N LYS A 467 25.51 12.75 30.81
CA LYS A 467 25.31 12.13 32.14
C LYS A 467 23.90 12.31 32.66
N LEU A 468 23.18 13.37 32.23
CA LEU A 468 21.84 13.69 32.71
C LEU A 468 20.74 13.06 31.89
N ARG A 469 20.98 12.70 30.63
CA ARG A 469 19.94 12.20 29.71
C ARG A 469 19.79 10.68 29.64
N SER A 470 20.15 10.00 30.73
CA SER A 470 19.89 8.57 30.86
C SER A 470 18.39 8.26 30.72
N PRO A 471 17.96 7.27 29.91
CA PRO A 471 16.55 6.91 29.80
C PRO A 471 15.93 6.50 31.15
N PHE A 472 16.72 5.95 32.07
CA PHE A 472 16.29 5.59 33.43
C PHE A 472 15.78 6.80 34.23
N ARG A 473 16.42 7.97 34.10
CA ARG A 473 15.94 9.20 34.77
C ARG A 473 14.57 9.64 34.29
N SER A 474 14.25 9.38 33.03
CA SER A 474 12.90 9.66 32.51
C SER A 474 11.87 8.63 32.99
N ALA A 475 12.29 7.38 33.17
CA ALA A 475 11.43 6.34 33.75
C ALA A 475 11.16 6.61 35.24
N GLU A 476 12.15 7.06 36.00
CA GLU A 476 12.00 7.45 37.41
C GLU A 476 10.93 8.54 37.61
N THR A 477 10.67 9.36 36.61
CA THR A 477 9.65 10.44 36.63
C THR A 477 8.43 10.12 35.78
N PHE A 478 8.29 8.88 35.30
CA PHE A 478 7.18 8.37 34.49
C PHE A 478 6.98 9.09 33.15
N TRP A 479 8.06 9.70 32.58
CA TRP A 479 8.04 10.25 31.21
C TRP A 479 8.13 9.17 30.13
N ILE A 480 8.60 7.97 30.49
CA ILE A 480 8.48 6.72 29.75
C ILE A 480 7.94 5.66 30.71
N GLU A 481 7.00 4.87 30.25
CA GLU A 481 6.30 3.93 31.13
C GLU A 481 7.21 2.78 31.58
N GLU A 482 8.01 2.19 30.63
CA GLU A 482 8.94 1.10 30.95
C GLU A 482 10.22 1.16 30.11
N ILE A 483 11.35 0.85 30.75
CA ILE A 483 12.60 0.46 30.07
C ILE A 483 12.66 -1.06 30.09
N ILE A 484 12.70 -1.68 28.93
CA ILE A 484 12.62 -3.13 28.77
C ILE A 484 13.93 -3.76 28.31
N ASP A 485 14.15 -5.03 28.65
CA ASP A 485 15.18 -5.84 27.99
C ASP A 485 14.80 -6.01 26.51
N PRO A 486 15.70 -5.69 25.55
CA PRO A 486 15.43 -5.89 24.12
C PRO A 486 14.93 -7.30 23.76
N ARG A 487 15.33 -8.32 24.52
CA ARG A 487 14.93 -9.73 24.31
C ARG A 487 13.47 -10.00 24.66
N ASP A 488 12.85 -9.15 25.49
CA ASP A 488 11.44 -9.27 25.89
C ASP A 488 10.49 -8.57 24.90
N THR A 489 11.05 -7.90 23.87
CA THR A 489 10.25 -7.14 22.89
C THR A 489 9.15 -7.99 22.26
N ARG A 490 9.44 -9.22 21.81
CA ARG A 490 8.45 -10.09 21.18
C ARG A 490 7.30 -10.44 22.14
N SER A 491 7.61 -10.86 23.35
CA SER A 491 6.57 -11.26 24.32
C SER A 491 5.63 -10.08 24.68
N LEU A 492 6.19 -8.89 24.84
CA LEU A 492 5.40 -7.68 25.09
C LEU A 492 4.54 -7.27 23.88
N LEU A 493 5.03 -7.44 22.67
CA LEU A 493 4.26 -7.19 21.45
C LEU A 493 3.13 -8.22 21.27
N CYS A 494 3.39 -9.50 21.58
CA CYS A 494 2.36 -10.55 21.57
C CYS A 494 1.29 -10.30 22.64
N ASP A 495 1.69 -9.89 23.84
CA ASP A 495 0.76 -9.47 24.91
C ASP A 495 -0.09 -8.26 24.47
N PHE A 496 0.55 -7.23 23.88
CA PHE A 496 -0.18 -6.10 23.29
C PHE A 496 -1.20 -6.57 22.25
N ALA A 497 -0.84 -7.45 21.33
CA ALA A 497 -1.75 -7.94 20.30
C ALA A 497 -2.94 -8.70 20.90
N ASN A 498 -2.70 -9.57 21.89
CA ASN A 498 -3.73 -10.30 22.62
C ASN A 498 -4.66 -9.36 23.41
N THR A 499 -4.10 -8.38 24.13
CA THR A 499 -4.86 -7.42 24.94
C THR A 499 -5.65 -6.44 24.07
N SER A 500 -5.12 -6.05 22.93
CA SER A 500 -5.79 -5.11 22.02
C SER A 500 -6.87 -5.76 21.14
N ALA A 501 -6.82 -7.08 20.93
CA ALA A 501 -7.77 -7.79 20.09
C ALA A 501 -9.25 -7.55 20.47
N PRO A 502 -9.66 -7.65 21.75
CA PRO A 502 -11.03 -7.39 22.17
C PRO A 502 -11.43 -5.90 22.16
N LEU A 503 -10.47 -4.98 22.03
CA LEU A 503 -10.75 -3.53 22.00
C LEU A 503 -11.11 -3.02 20.60
N ARG A 504 -10.98 -3.86 19.58
CA ARG A 504 -11.30 -3.51 18.20
C ARG A 504 -12.81 -3.54 18.00
N GLU A 505 -13.31 -2.55 17.29
CA GLU A 505 -14.72 -2.43 16.93
C GLU A 505 -14.85 -2.47 15.41
N SER A 506 -15.74 -3.32 14.88
CA SER A 506 -16.06 -3.36 13.46
C SER A 506 -16.98 -2.20 13.07
N GLY A 507 -16.99 -1.85 11.80
CA GLY A 507 -17.81 -0.77 11.24
C GLY A 507 -16.98 0.30 10.53
N PRO A 508 -17.64 1.16 9.74
CA PRO A 508 -16.96 2.22 9.02
C PRO A 508 -16.33 3.24 9.98
N ARG A 509 -15.19 3.76 9.61
CA ARG A 509 -14.51 4.84 10.34
C ARG A 509 -15.01 6.21 9.87
N SER A 510 -14.71 7.26 10.66
CA SER A 510 -15.09 8.64 10.31
C SER A 510 -14.37 9.18 9.07
N PHE A 511 -13.29 8.54 8.67
CA PHE A 511 -12.54 8.81 7.42
C PHE A 511 -12.01 7.49 6.87
N SER A 512 -11.70 7.48 5.58
CA SER A 512 -11.10 6.34 4.88
C SER A 512 -9.68 6.66 4.41
N MET A 513 -8.95 5.63 4.00
CA MET A 513 -7.64 5.81 3.39
C MET A 513 -7.72 6.77 2.20
N ARG A 514 -6.80 7.71 2.16
CA ARG A 514 -6.53 8.56 1.00
C ARG A 514 -5.33 7.99 0.24
N PRO A 515 -5.50 7.61 -1.02
CA PRO A 515 -4.45 6.98 -1.81
C PRO A 515 -3.22 7.86 -2.03
#